data_c2604eb957810b91fcdea403c66b1e09
#
_entry.id   c2604eb957810b91fcdea403c66b1e09
#
_cell.length_a   1.000
_cell.length_b   1.000
_cell.length_c   1.000
_cell.angle_alpha   90.00
_cell.angle_beta   90.00
_cell.angle_gamma   90.00
#
_symmetry.space_group_name_H-M   'P 1'
#
loop_
_entity.id
_entity.type
_entity.pdbx_description
1 polymer ?
#
loop_
_entity_poly.entity_id
_entity_poly.type
_entity_poly.pdbx_seq_one_letter_code
_entity_poly.pdbx_strand_id
1 'polypeptide(L)'
;MTAVPSASRRALLVMGATVVTGLVTYVFLGIVSRGLAALSPDAASGDAAFDMFSVFWSVALVVGFGLFLPVEQELARLGAHGRDVPAAVRSALGLSAVVALAGVAVVAAAAPLLLAAGMPPGLVVAYALIAPVSALQFTARGAMVARGDVPAYSRVLLADSGLRVVLALAALLLLTALDLPDAVAWFAAALLAAIALAHVPVLVRLRARTARPAAVAGTGAVDPALVAAEGAAVGSGGGPTPGSGAATGIRRAYLALLGAGVCAQLLLNAGPVVIAALDRTVGTAGAFQATFSVARVPLFMLVPLQGLIVPPLVAYVRRGETGALIRRMSLLAALIAGVGVVAGVVAALAGPWVIELVFGAGRSLPAVDVGILVLGVFAHVGLVIGTQALIATDRHRDSSLAWVIALVAAAVATAAVQAPLGWATAIAAGFGAGSLVGWITALLRLRAVGTRQARLARAHTNKETP
;
A
#
# COMPACT_ATOMS: atom_id res chain seq x y z
N MET A 1 -2.46 -22.52 30.43
CA MET A 1 -1.65 -21.30 30.34
C MET A 1 -0.86 -21.35 29.05
N THR A 2 -1.35 -20.68 27.98
CA THR A 2 -0.59 -20.54 26.71
C THR A 2 0.46 -19.46 26.89
N ALA A 3 1.74 -19.81 26.80
CA ALA A 3 2.86 -18.88 26.91
C ALA A 3 2.69 -17.71 25.92
N VAL A 4 2.76 -16.47 26.41
CA VAL A 4 2.72 -15.27 25.56
C VAL A 4 3.97 -15.30 24.64
N PRO A 5 3.81 -15.31 23.32
CA PRO A 5 4.94 -15.36 22.40
C PRO A 5 5.89 -14.19 22.63
N SER A 6 7.20 -14.41 22.50
CA SER A 6 8.22 -13.35 22.56
C SER A 6 7.96 -12.29 21.46
N ALA A 7 8.42 -11.05 21.66
CA ALA A 7 8.24 -9.96 20.69
C ALA A 7 8.72 -10.35 19.28
N SER A 8 9.87 -11.03 19.19
CA SER A 8 10.42 -11.57 17.93
C SER A 8 9.50 -12.59 17.26
N ARG A 9 8.87 -13.49 18.03
CA ARG A 9 7.92 -14.47 17.46
C ARG A 9 6.64 -13.81 16.94
N ARG A 10 6.15 -12.75 17.59
CA ARG A 10 5.00 -11.96 17.10
C ARG A 10 5.34 -11.24 15.78
N ALA A 11 6.53 -10.62 15.71
CA ALA A 11 7.00 -9.99 14.48
C ALA A 11 7.08 -10.99 13.32
N LEU A 12 7.67 -12.17 13.54
CA LEU A 12 7.75 -13.22 12.54
C LEU A 12 6.37 -13.71 12.06
N LEU A 13 5.38 -13.80 12.95
CA LEU A 13 4.02 -14.19 12.57
C LEU A 13 3.35 -13.16 11.63
N VAL A 14 3.48 -11.86 11.93
CA VAL A 14 2.93 -10.81 11.05
C VAL A 14 3.66 -10.81 9.71
N MET A 15 4.99 -10.86 9.73
CA MET A 15 5.80 -10.90 8.51
C MET A 15 5.43 -12.09 7.62
N GLY A 16 5.34 -13.29 8.20
CA GLY A 16 4.94 -14.50 7.47
C GLY A 16 3.52 -14.38 6.91
N ALA A 17 2.57 -13.87 7.70
CA ALA A 17 1.20 -13.64 7.25
C ALA A 17 1.15 -12.64 6.08
N THR A 18 1.90 -11.55 6.16
CA THR A 18 1.95 -10.53 5.09
C THR A 18 2.54 -11.08 3.79
N VAL A 19 3.65 -11.83 3.87
CA VAL A 19 4.25 -12.46 2.67
C VAL A 19 3.29 -13.47 2.03
N VAL A 20 2.67 -14.33 2.85
CA VAL A 20 1.68 -15.31 2.37
C VAL A 20 0.48 -14.60 1.75
N THR A 21 -0.06 -13.58 2.40
CA THR A 21 -1.17 -12.77 1.87
C THR A 21 -0.82 -12.15 0.52
N GLY A 22 0.40 -11.62 0.37
CA GLY A 22 0.89 -11.08 -0.88
C GLY A 22 0.93 -12.13 -1.99
N LEU A 23 1.49 -13.30 -1.72
CA LEU A 23 1.57 -14.40 -2.70
C LEU A 23 0.17 -14.92 -3.08
N VAL A 24 -0.73 -15.11 -2.11
CA VAL A 24 -2.11 -15.54 -2.35
C VAL A 24 -2.90 -14.49 -3.16
N THR A 25 -2.58 -13.21 -3.01
CA THR A 25 -3.16 -12.16 -3.85
C THR A 25 -2.83 -12.34 -5.34
N TYR A 26 -1.64 -12.84 -5.68
CA TYR A 26 -1.30 -13.13 -7.09
C TYR A 26 -2.04 -14.36 -7.61
N VAL A 27 -2.28 -15.36 -6.77
CA VAL A 27 -3.15 -16.49 -7.13
C VAL A 27 -4.56 -15.99 -7.45
N PHE A 28 -5.12 -15.11 -6.61
CA PHE A 28 -6.41 -14.47 -6.87
C PHE A 28 -6.42 -13.73 -8.21
N LEU A 29 -5.44 -12.86 -8.46
CA LEU A 29 -5.36 -12.10 -9.72
C LEU A 29 -5.18 -13.02 -10.95
N GLY A 30 -4.41 -14.09 -10.80
CA GLY A 30 -4.22 -15.11 -11.85
C GLY A 30 -5.53 -15.85 -12.17
N ILE A 31 -6.34 -16.21 -11.15
CA ILE A 31 -7.66 -16.80 -11.32
C ILE A 31 -8.58 -15.83 -12.07
N VAL A 32 -8.60 -14.56 -11.69
CA VAL A 32 -9.40 -13.53 -12.35
C VAL A 32 -8.99 -13.36 -13.81
N SER A 33 -7.70 -13.20 -14.10
CA SER A 33 -7.19 -13.02 -15.46
C SER A 33 -7.54 -14.19 -16.36
N ARG A 34 -7.27 -15.41 -15.92
CA ARG A 34 -7.56 -16.64 -16.67
C ARG A 34 -9.05 -16.92 -16.75
N GLY A 35 -9.79 -16.64 -15.67
CA GLY A 35 -11.25 -16.83 -15.63
C GLY A 35 -11.96 -15.90 -16.61
N LEU A 36 -11.58 -14.63 -16.66
CA LEU A 36 -12.12 -13.67 -17.63
C LEU A 36 -11.80 -14.08 -19.08
N ALA A 37 -10.59 -14.56 -19.34
CA ALA A 37 -10.20 -15.07 -20.64
C ALA A 37 -11.04 -16.31 -21.04
N ALA A 38 -11.28 -17.25 -20.12
CA ALA A 38 -12.04 -18.47 -20.37
C ALA A 38 -13.55 -18.23 -20.54
N LEU A 39 -14.10 -17.19 -19.90
CA LEU A 39 -15.52 -16.81 -19.98
C LEU A 39 -15.83 -15.89 -21.16
N SER A 40 -14.83 -15.39 -21.86
CA SER A 40 -15.00 -14.47 -22.99
C SER A 40 -15.08 -15.23 -24.32
N PRO A 41 -15.87 -14.74 -25.30
CA PRO A 41 -16.05 -15.41 -26.60
C PRO A 41 -14.76 -15.38 -27.43
N ASP A 42 -13.88 -14.41 -27.23
CA ASP A 42 -12.63 -14.24 -27.95
C ASP A 42 -11.57 -13.58 -27.06
N ALA A 43 -10.32 -13.57 -27.52
CA ALA A 43 -9.18 -13.03 -26.77
C ALA A 43 -9.33 -11.53 -26.51
N ALA A 44 -9.83 -10.75 -27.49
CA ALA A 44 -9.96 -9.29 -27.34
C ALA A 44 -10.99 -8.92 -26.27
N SER A 45 -12.11 -9.64 -26.21
CA SER A 45 -13.13 -9.48 -25.16
C SER A 45 -12.58 -9.84 -23.77
N GLY A 46 -11.78 -10.92 -23.69
CA GLY A 46 -11.11 -11.33 -22.46
C GLY A 46 -10.08 -10.30 -21.99
N ASP A 47 -9.37 -9.69 -22.92
CA ASP A 47 -8.42 -8.62 -22.65
C ASP A 47 -9.12 -7.35 -22.15
N ALA A 48 -10.20 -6.94 -22.80
CA ALA A 48 -11.02 -5.81 -22.38
C ALA A 48 -11.63 -6.02 -20.98
N ALA A 49 -12.10 -7.23 -20.69
CA ALA A 49 -12.63 -7.58 -19.38
C ALA A 49 -11.55 -7.51 -18.28
N PHE A 50 -10.33 -7.98 -18.57
CA PHE A 50 -9.23 -7.89 -17.61
C PHE A 50 -8.69 -6.46 -17.46
N ASP A 51 -8.69 -5.63 -18.51
CA ASP A 51 -8.42 -4.21 -18.42
C ASP A 51 -9.38 -3.52 -17.43
N MET A 52 -10.67 -3.79 -17.58
CA MET A 52 -11.73 -3.24 -16.74
C MET A 52 -11.57 -3.66 -15.27
N PHE A 53 -11.26 -4.94 -15.02
CA PHE A 53 -10.94 -5.43 -13.67
C PHE A 53 -9.66 -4.80 -13.11
N SER A 54 -8.64 -4.60 -13.93
CA SER A 54 -7.35 -4.00 -13.52
C SER A 54 -7.52 -2.54 -13.08
N VAL A 55 -8.38 -1.79 -13.75
CA VAL A 55 -8.77 -0.43 -13.32
C VAL A 55 -9.51 -0.48 -11.98
N PHE A 56 -10.51 -1.36 -11.85
CA PHE A 56 -11.24 -1.54 -10.58
C PHE A 56 -10.29 -1.90 -9.44
N TRP A 57 -9.40 -2.87 -9.63
CA TRP A 57 -8.39 -3.27 -8.66
C TRP A 57 -7.49 -2.11 -8.24
N SER A 58 -7.00 -1.34 -9.21
CA SER A 58 -6.14 -0.19 -8.97
C SER A 58 -6.85 0.90 -8.14
N VAL A 59 -8.09 1.23 -8.49
CA VAL A 59 -8.91 2.18 -7.73
C VAL A 59 -9.17 1.66 -6.32
N ALA A 60 -9.46 0.35 -6.15
CA ALA A 60 -9.65 -0.25 -4.83
C ALA A 60 -8.40 -0.11 -3.95
N LEU A 61 -7.20 -0.30 -4.51
CA LEU A 61 -5.94 -0.10 -3.78
C LEU A 61 -5.69 1.37 -3.44
N VAL A 62 -5.90 2.30 -4.38
CA VAL A 62 -5.74 3.74 -4.13
C VAL A 62 -6.71 4.22 -3.05
N VAL A 63 -7.98 3.84 -3.14
CA VAL A 63 -8.98 4.22 -2.13
C VAL A 63 -8.69 3.54 -0.80
N GLY A 64 -8.47 2.24 -0.77
CA GLY A 64 -8.22 1.49 0.45
C GLY A 64 -6.96 1.98 1.19
N PHE A 65 -5.82 1.85 0.57
CA PHE A 65 -4.54 2.20 1.20
C PHE A 65 -4.28 3.72 1.21
N GLY A 66 -4.76 4.47 0.22
CA GLY A 66 -4.57 5.91 0.17
C GLY A 66 -5.43 6.66 1.20
N LEU A 67 -6.72 6.29 1.31
CA LEU A 67 -7.65 7.03 2.18
C LEU A 67 -7.81 6.38 3.57
N PHE A 68 -7.77 5.07 3.71
CA PHE A 68 -8.12 4.40 4.96
C PHE A 68 -6.95 3.80 5.75
N LEU A 69 -5.80 3.51 5.13
CA LEU A 69 -4.60 3.09 5.87
C LEU A 69 -4.17 4.10 6.94
N PRO A 70 -4.25 5.44 6.74
CA PRO A 70 -3.97 6.41 7.80
C PRO A 70 -4.81 6.22 9.07
N VAL A 71 -6.03 5.68 8.96
CA VAL A 71 -6.89 5.35 10.10
C VAL A 71 -6.29 4.20 10.91
N GLU A 72 -5.86 3.14 10.23
CA GLU A 72 -5.19 1.99 10.86
C GLU A 72 -3.90 2.43 11.59
N GLN A 73 -3.07 3.25 10.93
CA GLN A 73 -1.82 3.75 11.48
C GLN A 73 -2.05 4.61 12.73
N GLU A 74 -3.05 5.50 12.71
CA GLU A 74 -3.36 6.34 13.85
C GLU A 74 -3.94 5.56 15.03
N LEU A 75 -4.79 4.56 14.77
CA LEU A 75 -5.27 3.66 15.81
C LEU A 75 -4.13 2.87 16.45
N ALA A 76 -3.20 2.35 15.65
CA ALA A 76 -2.01 1.66 16.13
C ALA A 76 -1.15 2.58 17.03
N ARG A 77 -0.95 3.82 16.61
CA ARG A 77 -0.20 4.84 17.37
C ARG A 77 -0.87 5.15 18.72
N LEU A 78 -2.19 5.36 18.73
CA LEU A 78 -2.93 5.64 19.96
C LEU A 78 -2.88 4.47 20.94
N GLY A 79 -3.00 3.23 20.44
CA GLY A 79 -2.84 2.02 21.25
C GLY A 79 -1.45 1.90 21.88
N ALA A 80 -0.39 2.18 21.11
CA ALA A 80 0.98 2.16 21.59
C ALA A 80 1.26 3.20 22.71
N HIS A 81 0.50 4.31 22.73
CA HIS A 81 0.58 5.34 23.77
C HIS A 81 -0.39 5.13 24.96
N GLY A 82 -1.03 3.96 25.06
CA GLY A 82 -1.94 3.63 26.14
C GLY A 82 -3.21 4.49 26.22
N ARG A 83 -3.65 5.06 25.07
CA ARG A 83 -4.90 5.84 25.01
C ARG A 83 -6.13 4.94 25.09
N ASP A 84 -7.28 5.52 25.41
CA ASP A 84 -8.58 4.81 25.40
C ASP A 84 -8.89 4.29 23.98
N VAL A 85 -8.55 3.04 23.74
CA VAL A 85 -8.75 2.36 22.44
C VAL A 85 -10.23 2.34 22.02
N PRO A 86 -11.20 2.03 22.89
CA PRO A 86 -12.63 2.10 22.57
C PRO A 86 -13.08 3.48 22.06
N ALA A 87 -12.67 4.56 22.71
CA ALA A 87 -13.00 5.92 22.28
C ALA A 87 -12.32 6.27 20.94
N ALA A 88 -11.05 5.89 20.76
CA ALA A 88 -10.33 6.07 19.52
C ALA A 88 -11.00 5.32 18.35
N VAL A 89 -11.40 4.06 18.54
CA VAL A 89 -12.10 3.26 17.51
C VAL A 89 -13.44 3.89 17.14
N ARG A 90 -14.24 4.40 18.11
CA ARG A 90 -15.49 5.11 17.79
C ARG A 90 -15.26 6.35 16.93
N SER A 91 -14.25 7.15 17.28
CA SER A 91 -13.89 8.35 16.50
C SER A 91 -13.39 8.00 15.10
N ALA A 92 -12.59 6.93 14.97
CA ALA A 92 -12.12 6.41 13.70
C ALA A 92 -13.25 5.88 12.82
N LEU A 93 -14.24 5.17 13.41
CA LEU A 93 -15.44 4.72 12.69
C LEU A 93 -16.26 5.90 12.15
N GLY A 94 -16.44 6.94 12.96
CA GLY A 94 -17.14 8.16 12.52
C GLY A 94 -16.43 8.84 11.34
N LEU A 95 -15.11 9.01 11.44
CA LEU A 95 -14.31 9.58 10.34
C LEU A 95 -14.35 8.71 9.08
N SER A 96 -14.14 7.42 9.24
CA SER A 96 -14.17 6.46 8.12
C SER A 96 -15.55 6.41 7.46
N ALA A 97 -16.64 6.52 8.22
CA ALA A 97 -17.99 6.57 7.67
C ALA A 97 -18.21 7.84 6.82
N VAL A 98 -17.71 8.99 7.26
CA VAL A 98 -17.80 10.25 6.48
C VAL A 98 -17.04 10.12 5.16
N VAL A 99 -15.82 9.61 5.20
CA VAL A 99 -14.99 9.40 3.99
C VAL A 99 -15.64 8.36 3.06
N ALA A 100 -16.20 7.28 3.62
CA ALA A 100 -16.88 6.26 2.84
C ALA A 100 -18.15 6.80 2.16
N LEU A 101 -18.97 7.57 2.88
CA LEU A 101 -20.16 8.21 2.32
C LEU A 101 -19.80 9.21 1.22
N ALA A 102 -18.71 9.97 1.38
CA ALA A 102 -18.21 10.85 0.33
C ALA A 102 -17.79 10.04 -0.91
N GLY A 103 -17.11 8.91 -0.73
CA GLY A 103 -16.75 8.00 -1.82
C GLY A 103 -17.97 7.44 -2.56
N VAL A 104 -18.99 6.99 -1.81
CA VAL A 104 -20.26 6.54 -2.39
C VAL A 104 -20.94 7.67 -3.18
N ALA A 105 -20.99 8.88 -2.63
CA ALA A 105 -21.59 10.03 -3.29
C ALA A 105 -20.88 10.38 -4.61
N VAL A 106 -19.54 10.32 -4.63
CA VAL A 106 -18.74 10.54 -5.86
C VAL A 106 -19.10 9.51 -6.93
N VAL A 107 -19.16 8.23 -6.57
CA VAL A 107 -19.51 7.16 -7.54
C VAL A 107 -20.98 7.32 -7.98
N ALA A 108 -21.90 7.63 -7.07
CA ALA A 108 -23.30 7.86 -7.41
C ALA A 108 -23.49 9.03 -8.38
N ALA A 109 -22.74 10.12 -8.19
CA ALA A 109 -22.74 11.26 -9.11
C ALA A 109 -22.14 10.91 -10.47
N ALA A 110 -21.11 10.04 -10.52
CA ALA A 110 -20.50 9.57 -11.75
C ALA A 110 -21.28 8.43 -12.45
N ALA A 111 -22.18 7.75 -11.75
CA ALA A 111 -22.88 6.57 -12.25
C ALA A 111 -23.57 6.77 -13.59
N PRO A 112 -24.29 7.88 -13.87
CA PRO A 112 -24.91 8.10 -15.18
C PRO A 112 -23.89 8.12 -16.32
N LEU A 113 -22.72 8.72 -16.10
CA LEU A 113 -21.63 8.80 -17.09
C LEU A 113 -20.99 7.42 -17.30
N LEU A 114 -20.75 6.68 -16.21
CA LEU A 114 -20.15 5.34 -16.25
C LEU A 114 -21.07 4.35 -16.99
N LEU A 115 -22.37 4.38 -16.72
CA LEU A 115 -23.37 3.55 -17.39
C LEU A 115 -23.50 3.94 -18.87
N ALA A 116 -23.51 5.23 -19.21
CA ALA A 116 -23.52 5.71 -20.59
C ALA A 116 -22.25 5.32 -21.37
N ALA A 117 -21.11 5.17 -20.67
CA ALA A 117 -19.87 4.64 -21.24
C ALA A 117 -19.85 3.11 -21.38
N GLY A 118 -20.96 2.41 -21.07
CA GLY A 118 -21.07 0.96 -21.21
C GLY A 118 -20.52 0.16 -20.02
N MET A 119 -20.25 0.81 -18.88
CA MET A 119 -19.82 0.06 -17.68
C MET A 119 -20.97 -0.78 -17.13
N PRO A 120 -20.74 -2.08 -16.83
CA PRO A 120 -21.77 -2.94 -16.24
C PRO A 120 -22.33 -2.37 -14.94
N PRO A 121 -23.64 -2.37 -14.70
CA PRO A 121 -24.25 -1.84 -13.48
C PRO A 121 -23.70 -2.47 -12.20
N GLY A 122 -23.46 -3.78 -12.22
CA GLY A 122 -22.85 -4.50 -11.10
C GLY A 122 -21.45 -3.99 -10.75
N LEU A 123 -20.67 -3.58 -11.75
CA LEU A 123 -19.35 -3.02 -11.53
C LEU A 123 -19.44 -1.59 -10.96
N VAL A 124 -20.40 -0.77 -11.38
CA VAL A 124 -20.66 0.56 -10.78
C VAL A 124 -21.01 0.41 -9.30
N VAL A 125 -21.84 -0.57 -8.94
CA VAL A 125 -22.14 -0.90 -7.53
C VAL A 125 -20.86 -1.33 -6.79
N ALA A 126 -20.01 -2.15 -7.40
CA ALA A 126 -18.76 -2.56 -6.81
C ALA A 126 -17.84 -1.36 -6.54
N TYR A 127 -17.73 -0.40 -7.47
CA TYR A 127 -16.99 0.86 -7.22
C TYR A 127 -17.55 1.65 -6.03
N ALA A 128 -18.87 1.75 -5.88
CA ALA A 128 -19.50 2.43 -4.75
C ALA A 128 -19.20 1.74 -3.42
N LEU A 129 -19.03 0.42 -3.41
CA LEU A 129 -18.74 -0.37 -2.21
C LEU A 129 -17.26 -0.38 -1.82
N ILE A 130 -16.32 0.07 -2.67
CA ILE A 130 -14.89 0.11 -2.34
C ILE A 130 -14.64 0.88 -1.04
N ALA A 131 -15.16 2.12 -0.93
CA ALA A 131 -14.90 2.97 0.21
C ALA A 131 -15.52 2.43 1.53
N PRO A 132 -16.79 1.99 1.58
CA PRO A 132 -17.37 1.36 2.78
C PRO A 132 -16.63 0.10 3.23
N VAL A 133 -16.27 -0.78 2.30
CA VAL A 133 -15.55 -2.02 2.60
C VAL A 133 -14.13 -1.72 3.09
N SER A 134 -13.45 -0.75 2.50
CA SER A 134 -12.13 -0.30 2.97
C SER A 134 -12.20 0.35 4.36
N ALA A 135 -13.22 1.18 4.62
CA ALA A 135 -13.46 1.75 5.95
C ALA A 135 -13.59 0.66 7.03
N LEU A 136 -14.36 -0.38 6.73
CA LEU A 136 -14.52 -1.55 7.58
C LEU A 136 -13.17 -2.27 7.81
N GLN A 137 -12.45 -2.58 6.73
CA GLN A 137 -11.18 -3.30 6.74
C GLN A 137 -10.14 -2.59 7.62
N PHE A 138 -9.80 -1.35 7.29
CA PHE A 138 -8.71 -0.63 7.96
C PHE A 138 -9.05 -0.24 9.40
N THR A 139 -10.33 0.03 9.71
CA THR A 139 -10.75 0.27 11.11
C THR A 139 -10.66 -1.00 11.95
N ALA A 140 -11.08 -2.17 11.41
CA ALA A 140 -10.97 -3.44 12.11
C ALA A 140 -9.51 -3.82 12.36
N ARG A 141 -8.64 -3.65 11.36
CA ARG A 141 -7.20 -3.91 11.45
C ARG A 141 -6.53 -3.00 12.46
N GLY A 142 -6.78 -1.70 12.38
CA GLY A 142 -6.25 -0.71 13.33
C GLY A 142 -6.69 -0.98 14.77
N ALA A 143 -7.93 -1.40 14.97
CA ALA A 143 -8.43 -1.75 16.31
C ALA A 143 -7.76 -3.01 16.89
N MET A 144 -7.41 -4.02 16.06
CA MET A 144 -6.65 -5.19 16.50
C MET A 144 -5.23 -4.81 16.91
N VAL A 145 -4.56 -4.02 16.09
CA VAL A 145 -3.20 -3.55 16.38
C VAL A 145 -3.15 -2.68 17.63
N ALA A 146 -4.07 -1.72 17.77
CA ALA A 146 -4.18 -0.87 18.95
C ALA A 146 -4.33 -1.65 20.26
N ARG A 147 -4.90 -2.85 20.19
CA ARG A 147 -5.05 -3.77 21.33
C ARG A 147 -3.88 -4.75 21.51
N GLY A 148 -2.90 -4.73 20.63
CA GLY A 148 -1.78 -5.67 20.64
C GLY A 148 -2.19 -7.11 20.28
N ASP A 149 -3.36 -7.33 19.65
CA ASP A 149 -3.85 -8.66 19.26
C ASP A 149 -3.26 -9.10 17.91
N VAL A 150 -1.93 -9.28 17.90
CA VAL A 150 -1.14 -9.71 16.73
C VAL A 150 -1.65 -11.03 16.14
N PRO A 151 -1.98 -12.06 16.94
CA PRO A 151 -2.49 -13.31 16.38
C PRO A 151 -3.83 -13.15 15.66
N ALA A 152 -4.73 -12.29 16.17
CA ALA A 152 -6.00 -12.01 15.48
C ALA A 152 -5.76 -11.27 14.17
N TYR A 153 -4.87 -10.26 14.17
CA TYR A 153 -4.48 -9.52 12.98
C TYR A 153 -3.95 -10.46 11.89
N SER A 154 -2.95 -11.30 12.21
CA SER A 154 -2.38 -12.25 11.24
C SER A 154 -3.42 -13.25 10.70
N ARG A 155 -4.32 -13.75 11.55
CA ARG A 155 -5.41 -14.65 11.11
C ARG A 155 -6.39 -13.96 10.16
N VAL A 156 -6.72 -12.72 10.41
CA VAL A 156 -7.64 -11.94 9.54
C VAL A 156 -6.99 -11.67 8.18
N LEU A 157 -5.68 -11.36 8.13
CA LEU A 157 -4.96 -11.22 6.87
C LEU A 157 -5.00 -12.50 6.02
N LEU A 158 -4.70 -13.63 6.65
CA LEU A 158 -4.73 -14.93 5.97
C LEU A 158 -6.15 -15.33 5.56
N ALA A 159 -7.16 -15.05 6.40
CA ALA A 159 -8.56 -15.31 6.09
C ALA A 159 -9.05 -14.45 4.92
N ASP A 160 -8.72 -13.15 4.91
CA ASP A 160 -9.07 -12.25 3.80
C ASP A 160 -8.46 -12.74 2.47
N SER A 161 -7.16 -13.03 2.45
CA SER A 161 -6.51 -13.51 1.23
C SER A 161 -7.03 -14.88 0.78
N GLY A 162 -7.25 -15.82 1.70
CA GLY A 162 -7.83 -17.12 1.39
C GLY A 162 -9.27 -17.03 0.85
N LEU A 163 -10.10 -16.18 1.48
CA LEU A 163 -11.48 -15.94 1.01
C LEU A 163 -11.51 -15.33 -0.39
N ARG A 164 -10.57 -14.46 -0.76
CA ARG A 164 -10.47 -13.93 -2.12
C ARG A 164 -10.34 -15.06 -3.15
N VAL A 165 -9.44 -16.01 -2.90
CA VAL A 165 -9.25 -17.16 -3.78
C VAL A 165 -10.50 -18.05 -3.83
N VAL A 166 -11.06 -18.39 -2.67
CA VAL A 166 -12.26 -19.25 -2.60
C VAL A 166 -13.44 -18.61 -3.31
N LEU A 167 -13.71 -17.33 -3.06
CA LEU A 167 -14.84 -16.63 -3.67
C LEU A 167 -14.61 -16.35 -5.16
N ALA A 168 -13.36 -16.13 -5.61
CA ALA A 168 -13.07 -16.03 -7.05
C ALA A 168 -13.30 -17.35 -7.77
N LEU A 169 -12.89 -18.48 -7.19
CA LEU A 169 -13.17 -19.81 -7.74
C LEU A 169 -14.67 -20.11 -7.74
N ALA A 170 -15.38 -19.78 -6.67
CA ALA A 170 -16.84 -19.93 -6.60
C ALA A 170 -17.54 -19.08 -7.66
N ALA A 171 -17.12 -17.82 -7.84
CA ALA A 171 -17.63 -16.94 -8.89
C ALA A 171 -17.37 -17.54 -10.29
N LEU A 172 -16.17 -18.03 -10.56
CA LEU A 172 -15.82 -18.68 -11.82
C LEU A 172 -16.72 -19.90 -12.10
N LEU A 173 -16.89 -20.77 -11.10
CA LEU A 173 -17.76 -21.96 -11.22
C LEU A 173 -19.23 -21.59 -11.48
N LEU A 174 -19.77 -20.59 -10.75
CA LEU A 174 -21.14 -20.13 -10.94
C LEU A 174 -21.35 -19.49 -12.33
N LEU A 175 -20.41 -18.64 -12.76
CA LEU A 175 -20.45 -18.01 -14.07
C LEU A 175 -20.44 -19.04 -15.20
N THR A 176 -19.59 -20.06 -15.08
CA THR A 176 -19.50 -21.16 -16.07
C THR A 176 -20.74 -22.05 -16.05
N ALA A 177 -21.28 -22.37 -14.86
CA ALA A 177 -22.41 -23.31 -14.74
C ALA A 177 -23.76 -22.69 -15.12
N LEU A 178 -23.93 -21.38 -14.90
CA LEU A 178 -25.21 -20.69 -15.04
C LEU A 178 -25.20 -19.66 -16.19
N ASP A 179 -24.13 -19.58 -16.95
CA ASP A 179 -23.95 -18.63 -18.07
C ASP A 179 -24.35 -17.18 -17.69
N LEU A 180 -23.85 -16.74 -16.52
CA LEU A 180 -24.22 -15.44 -15.97
C LEU A 180 -23.47 -14.31 -16.69
N PRO A 181 -24.12 -13.16 -16.92
CA PRO A 181 -23.46 -11.99 -17.52
C PRO A 181 -22.53 -11.28 -16.53
N ASP A 182 -21.73 -10.34 -17.06
CA ASP A 182 -20.95 -9.39 -16.28
C ASP A 182 -19.89 -10.03 -15.37
N ALA A 183 -19.10 -10.96 -15.91
CA ALA A 183 -18.08 -11.68 -15.16
C ALA A 183 -17.14 -10.74 -14.36
N VAL A 184 -16.80 -9.55 -14.87
CA VAL A 184 -15.97 -8.55 -14.17
C VAL A 184 -16.62 -8.10 -12.87
N ALA A 185 -17.94 -7.84 -12.87
CA ALA A 185 -18.67 -7.43 -11.68
C ALA A 185 -18.69 -8.53 -10.61
N TRP A 186 -18.82 -9.81 -11.02
CA TRP A 186 -18.78 -10.95 -10.11
C TRP A 186 -17.42 -11.10 -9.42
N PHE A 187 -16.32 -10.98 -10.16
CA PHE A 187 -14.97 -11.01 -9.56
C PHE A 187 -14.71 -9.80 -8.66
N ALA A 188 -15.21 -8.61 -9.02
CA ALA A 188 -15.15 -7.43 -8.17
C ALA A 188 -15.95 -7.63 -6.86
N ALA A 189 -17.16 -8.19 -6.96
CA ALA A 189 -17.99 -8.54 -5.81
C ALA A 189 -17.33 -9.61 -4.93
N ALA A 190 -16.69 -10.62 -5.52
CA ALA A 190 -15.94 -11.65 -4.78
C ALA A 190 -14.80 -11.04 -3.94
N LEU A 191 -14.04 -10.08 -4.50
CA LEU A 191 -13.03 -9.33 -3.75
C LEU A 191 -13.62 -8.59 -2.55
N LEU A 192 -14.65 -7.79 -2.78
CA LEU A 192 -15.28 -6.97 -1.73
C LEU A 192 -15.95 -7.84 -0.66
N ALA A 193 -16.61 -8.92 -1.07
CA ALA A 193 -17.21 -9.89 -0.14
C ALA A 193 -16.15 -10.59 0.72
N ALA A 194 -15.01 -10.98 0.15
CA ALA A 194 -13.91 -11.57 0.90
C ALA A 194 -13.43 -10.63 2.01
N ILE A 195 -13.19 -9.37 1.68
CA ILE A 195 -12.80 -8.35 2.65
C ILE A 195 -13.87 -8.17 3.73
N ALA A 196 -15.14 -8.03 3.34
CA ALA A 196 -16.23 -7.84 4.30
C ALA A 196 -16.38 -9.05 5.24
N LEU A 197 -16.39 -10.27 4.71
CA LEU A 197 -16.54 -11.50 5.49
C LEU A 197 -15.37 -11.71 6.48
N ALA A 198 -14.15 -11.34 6.11
CA ALA A 198 -13.01 -11.44 7.00
C ALA A 198 -13.07 -10.43 8.16
N HIS A 199 -13.58 -9.22 7.93
CA HIS A 199 -13.45 -8.11 8.88
C HIS A 199 -14.72 -7.79 9.69
N VAL A 200 -15.95 -8.08 9.16
CA VAL A 200 -17.21 -7.88 9.91
C VAL A 200 -17.22 -8.60 11.25
N PRO A 201 -16.84 -9.89 11.35
CA PRO A 201 -16.85 -10.59 12.62
C PRO A 201 -15.94 -9.96 13.68
N VAL A 202 -14.85 -9.32 13.24
CA VAL A 202 -13.93 -8.60 14.14
C VAL A 202 -14.63 -7.40 14.77
N LEU A 203 -15.29 -6.55 13.98
CA LEU A 203 -15.98 -5.37 14.49
C LEU A 203 -17.17 -5.74 15.41
N VAL A 204 -17.91 -6.80 15.08
CA VAL A 204 -19.00 -7.29 15.92
C VAL A 204 -18.46 -7.71 17.29
N ARG A 205 -17.37 -8.52 17.32
CA ARG A 205 -16.72 -8.94 18.57
C ARG A 205 -16.14 -7.77 19.36
N LEU A 206 -15.61 -6.78 18.67
CA LEU A 206 -15.05 -5.57 19.29
C LEU A 206 -16.15 -4.75 19.98
N ARG A 207 -17.32 -4.60 19.36
CA ARG A 207 -18.50 -3.95 19.97
C ARG A 207 -18.99 -4.70 21.20
N ALA A 208 -19.07 -6.03 21.15
CA ALA A 208 -19.53 -6.85 22.28
C ALA A 208 -18.58 -6.78 23.48
N ARG A 209 -17.27 -6.60 23.26
CA ARG A 209 -16.27 -6.51 24.35
C ARG A 209 -16.17 -5.11 24.96
N THR A 210 -16.57 -4.04 24.28
CA THR A 210 -16.64 -2.68 24.86
C THR A 210 -17.76 -2.55 25.89
N ALA A 211 -18.73 -3.48 25.94
CA ALA A 211 -19.78 -3.54 26.95
C ALA A 211 -19.32 -4.18 28.29
N ARG A 212 -18.08 -4.75 28.37
CA ARG A 212 -17.50 -5.28 29.61
C ARG A 212 -16.32 -4.42 30.06
N PRO A 213 -16.23 -4.02 31.36
CA PRO A 213 -15.08 -3.29 31.88
C PRO A 213 -13.79 -4.10 31.68
N ALA A 214 -12.77 -3.45 31.13
CA ALA A 214 -11.47 -4.08 30.87
C ALA A 214 -10.75 -4.39 32.20
N ALA A 215 -10.49 -5.68 32.47
CA ALA A 215 -9.40 -6.05 33.35
C ALA A 215 -8.09 -5.68 32.66
N VAL A 216 -7.24 -4.95 33.35
CA VAL A 216 -5.94 -4.45 32.89
C VAL A 216 -5.08 -5.63 32.40
N ALA A 217 -4.92 -5.75 31.08
CA ALA A 217 -4.01 -6.70 30.46
C ALA A 217 -2.70 -5.97 30.12
N GLY A 218 -1.59 -6.53 30.61
CA GLY A 218 -0.27 -5.97 30.57
C GLY A 218 0.25 -5.62 29.16
N THR A 219 1.04 -4.61 29.13
CA THR A 219 1.70 -3.92 28.03
C THR A 219 2.57 -4.83 27.15
N GLY A 220 2.05 -5.20 26.00
CA GLY A 220 2.85 -5.72 24.87
C GLY A 220 2.57 -4.85 23.66
N ALA A 221 3.12 -3.64 23.64
CA ALA A 221 2.99 -2.73 22.51
C ALA A 221 3.59 -3.40 21.25
N VAL A 222 2.77 -3.52 20.19
CA VAL A 222 3.26 -3.87 18.84
C VAL A 222 3.92 -2.62 18.27
N ASP A 223 5.14 -2.78 17.73
CA ASP A 223 5.85 -1.69 17.08
C ASP A 223 5.01 -1.15 15.90
N PRO A 224 4.65 0.14 15.89
CA PRO A 224 3.88 0.75 14.81
C PRO A 224 4.51 0.57 13.42
N ALA A 225 5.84 0.39 13.36
CA ALA A 225 6.57 0.12 12.13
C ALA A 225 6.18 -1.23 11.47
N LEU A 226 5.75 -2.21 12.26
CA LEU A 226 5.29 -3.52 11.74
C LEU A 226 3.95 -3.43 11.03
N VAL A 227 3.11 -2.46 11.40
CA VAL A 227 1.78 -2.25 10.79
C VAL A 227 1.86 -1.41 9.53
N ALA A 228 2.79 -0.44 9.49
CA ALA A 228 3.02 0.40 8.32
C ALA A 228 3.48 -0.40 7.09
N ALA A 229 3.91 -1.60 7.30
CA ALA A 229 4.57 -2.43 6.31
C ALA A 229 3.65 -3.07 5.27
N GLU A 230 2.38 -3.28 5.55
CA GLU A 230 1.41 -3.79 4.57
C GLU A 230 0.93 -2.71 3.58
N GLY A 231 0.98 -1.46 4.03
CA GLY A 231 0.88 -0.29 3.17
C GLY A 231 2.24 0.24 2.72
N ALA A 232 3.23 -0.62 2.50
CA ALA A 232 4.69 -0.41 2.37
C ALA A 232 5.19 0.83 1.60
N ALA A 233 4.33 1.74 1.27
CA ALA A 233 4.61 2.98 0.57
C ALA A 233 4.38 4.25 1.38
N VAL A 234 3.74 4.17 2.56
CA VAL A 234 3.36 5.38 3.29
C VAL A 234 4.11 5.47 4.59
N GLY A 235 4.96 6.46 4.69
CA GLY A 235 5.69 6.79 5.89
C GLY A 235 4.74 7.05 7.07
N SER A 236 4.96 6.36 8.19
CA SER A 236 4.30 6.66 9.45
C SER A 236 4.71 8.05 9.93
N GLY A 237 3.91 9.06 9.61
CA GLY A 237 4.09 10.42 10.11
C GLY A 237 3.80 10.48 11.61
N GLY A 238 4.70 11.04 12.39
CA GLY A 238 4.44 11.39 13.79
C GLY A 238 3.31 12.40 13.87
N GLY A 239 2.26 12.04 14.58
CA GLY A 239 1.12 12.93 14.84
C GLY A 239 1.44 14.00 15.87
N PRO A 240 0.64 15.06 15.98
CA PRO A 240 0.84 16.20 16.88
C PRO A 240 0.78 15.81 18.36
N THR A 241 1.49 16.59 19.17
CA THR A 241 1.61 16.52 20.62
C THR A 241 0.29 16.38 21.39
N PRO A 242 0.30 15.76 22.60
CA PRO A 242 -0.91 15.50 23.40
C PRO A 242 -1.49 16.81 23.95
N GLY A 243 -2.73 17.12 23.62
CA GLY A 243 -3.43 18.29 24.15
C GLY A 243 -4.83 18.53 23.63
N SER A 244 -5.24 17.91 22.54
CA SER A 244 -6.57 18.03 21.96
C SER A 244 -7.44 16.80 22.28
N GLY A 245 -8.75 16.97 22.44
CA GLY A 245 -9.69 15.86 22.64
C GLY A 245 -9.51 14.76 21.59
N ALA A 246 -9.78 13.51 21.95
CA ALA A 246 -9.44 12.33 21.12
C ALA A 246 -9.91 12.44 19.66
N ALA A 247 -11.09 13.03 19.41
CA ALA A 247 -11.64 13.18 18.06
C ALA A 247 -10.89 14.22 17.19
N THR A 248 -10.51 15.36 17.79
CA THR A 248 -9.75 16.41 17.08
C THR A 248 -8.32 15.94 16.77
N GLY A 249 -7.72 15.14 17.66
CA GLY A 249 -6.41 14.55 17.48
C GLY A 249 -6.36 13.58 16.29
N ILE A 250 -7.32 12.66 16.21
CA ILE A 250 -7.41 11.68 15.10
C ILE A 250 -7.58 12.39 13.75
N ARG A 251 -8.49 13.36 13.65
CA ARG A 251 -8.72 14.09 12.39
C ARG A 251 -7.48 14.82 11.89
N ARG A 252 -6.74 15.49 12.80
CA ARG A 252 -5.53 16.22 12.44
C ARG A 252 -4.40 15.27 12.00
N ALA A 253 -4.21 14.16 12.73
CA ALA A 253 -3.23 13.14 12.36
C ALA A 253 -3.58 12.47 11.03
N TYR A 254 -4.84 12.12 10.82
CA TYR A 254 -5.34 11.58 9.55
C TYR A 254 -5.02 12.51 8.37
N LEU A 255 -5.35 13.79 8.47
CA LEU A 255 -5.08 14.75 7.39
C LEU A 255 -3.57 14.92 7.12
N ALA A 256 -2.73 14.83 8.14
CA ALA A 256 -1.29 14.91 7.98
C ALA A 256 -0.70 13.69 7.23
N LEU A 257 -1.29 12.50 7.43
CA LEU A 257 -0.87 11.27 6.78
C LEU A 257 -1.47 11.08 5.38
N LEU A 258 -2.67 11.63 5.16
CA LEU A 258 -3.46 11.44 3.95
C LEU A 258 -2.71 11.86 2.69
N GLY A 259 -2.10 13.05 2.69
CA GLY A 259 -1.44 13.59 1.50
C GLY A 259 -0.30 12.71 1.01
N ALA A 260 0.61 12.31 1.91
CA ALA A 260 1.70 11.40 1.59
C ALA A 260 1.19 10.01 1.17
N GLY A 261 0.15 9.52 1.87
CA GLY A 261 -0.50 8.25 1.57
C GLY A 261 -1.11 8.19 0.18
N VAL A 262 -1.87 9.20 -0.19
CA VAL A 262 -2.48 9.28 -1.52
C VAL A 262 -1.40 9.41 -2.61
N CYS A 263 -0.38 10.25 -2.43
CA CYS A 263 0.72 10.35 -3.40
C CYS A 263 1.44 9.01 -3.62
N ALA A 264 1.72 8.29 -2.53
CA ALA A 264 2.36 6.98 -2.61
C ALA A 264 1.47 5.94 -3.33
N GLN A 265 0.18 5.92 -3.05
CA GLN A 265 -0.75 4.97 -3.69
C GLN A 265 -1.03 5.32 -5.15
N LEU A 266 -1.09 6.59 -5.51
CA LEU A 266 -1.18 7.01 -6.90
C LEU A 266 0.08 6.59 -7.67
N LEU A 267 1.26 6.80 -7.10
CA LEU A 267 2.52 6.38 -7.72
C LEU A 267 2.56 4.86 -7.97
N LEU A 268 2.03 4.06 -7.04
CA LEU A 268 2.03 2.59 -7.14
C LEU A 268 0.88 2.02 -7.99
N ASN A 269 -0.26 2.68 -8.05
CA ASN A 269 -1.48 2.02 -8.56
C ASN A 269 -2.22 2.83 -9.65
N ALA A 270 -1.80 4.05 -10.01
CA ALA A 270 -2.50 4.81 -11.03
C ALA A 270 -2.25 4.30 -12.46
N GLY A 271 -1.20 3.49 -12.70
CA GLY A 271 -0.81 3.04 -14.03
C GLY A 271 -1.96 2.47 -14.88
N PRO A 272 -2.65 1.41 -14.44
CA PRO A 272 -3.76 0.84 -15.20
C PRO A 272 -4.90 1.83 -15.48
N VAL A 273 -5.17 2.73 -14.52
CA VAL A 273 -6.22 3.76 -14.67
C VAL A 273 -5.83 4.77 -15.75
N VAL A 274 -4.59 5.24 -15.74
CA VAL A 274 -4.08 6.19 -16.72
C VAL A 274 -4.01 5.56 -18.10
N ILE A 275 -3.55 4.31 -18.22
CA ILE A 275 -3.53 3.55 -19.48
C ILE A 275 -4.95 3.42 -20.03
N ALA A 276 -5.88 2.91 -19.25
CA ALA A 276 -7.26 2.73 -19.70
C ALA A 276 -7.95 4.04 -20.11
N ALA A 277 -7.55 5.17 -19.53
CA ALA A 277 -8.09 6.48 -19.87
C ALA A 277 -7.48 7.10 -21.14
N LEU A 278 -6.20 6.86 -21.42
CA LEU A 278 -5.43 7.57 -22.43
C LEU A 278 -4.93 6.68 -23.58
N ASP A 279 -4.73 5.39 -23.32
CA ASP A 279 -4.38 4.38 -24.33
C ASP A 279 -5.65 3.60 -24.72
N ARG A 280 -5.98 3.60 -25.99
CA ARG A 280 -7.15 2.89 -26.52
C ARG A 280 -6.85 1.44 -26.94
N THR A 281 -5.62 0.98 -26.73
CA THR A 281 -5.19 -0.36 -27.07
C THR A 281 -5.70 -1.34 -26.02
N VAL A 282 -6.60 -2.23 -26.44
CA VAL A 282 -7.19 -3.26 -25.58
C VAL A 282 -6.11 -4.22 -25.08
N GLY A 283 -6.19 -4.60 -23.81
CA GLY A 283 -5.25 -5.51 -23.15
C GLY A 283 -4.04 -4.81 -22.47
N THR A 284 -3.77 -3.54 -22.82
CA THR A 284 -2.58 -2.84 -22.31
C THR A 284 -2.65 -2.57 -20.80
N ALA A 285 -3.81 -2.16 -20.28
CA ALA A 285 -3.98 -1.89 -18.84
C ALA A 285 -3.87 -3.18 -18.01
N GLY A 286 -4.41 -4.29 -18.49
CA GLY A 286 -4.30 -5.60 -17.87
C GLY A 286 -2.89 -6.16 -17.90
N ALA A 287 -2.19 -6.07 -19.02
CA ALA A 287 -0.80 -6.47 -19.14
C ALA A 287 0.10 -5.65 -18.20
N PHE A 288 -0.13 -4.33 -18.11
CA PHE A 288 0.57 -3.49 -17.15
C PHE A 288 0.29 -3.93 -15.70
N GLN A 289 -0.99 -4.17 -15.36
CA GLN A 289 -1.38 -4.63 -14.02
C GLN A 289 -0.74 -5.98 -13.67
N ALA A 290 -0.77 -6.95 -14.56
CA ALA A 290 -0.14 -8.26 -14.38
C ALA A 290 1.37 -8.13 -14.17
N THR A 291 2.04 -7.39 -15.08
CA THR A 291 3.47 -7.15 -15.02
C THR A 291 3.87 -6.43 -13.74
N PHE A 292 3.18 -5.35 -13.41
CA PHE A 292 3.50 -4.58 -12.21
C PHE A 292 3.20 -5.35 -10.91
N SER A 293 2.20 -6.22 -10.92
CA SER A 293 1.93 -7.10 -9.78
C SER A 293 3.13 -8.00 -9.48
N VAL A 294 3.71 -8.64 -10.48
CA VAL A 294 4.91 -9.48 -10.31
C VAL A 294 6.13 -8.63 -9.97
N ALA A 295 6.33 -7.51 -10.66
CA ALA A 295 7.47 -6.62 -10.45
C ALA A 295 7.57 -6.12 -9.00
N ARG A 296 6.44 -5.93 -8.29
CA ARG A 296 6.43 -5.43 -6.90
C ARG A 296 6.58 -6.51 -5.81
N VAL A 297 6.84 -7.77 -6.15
CA VAL A 297 7.17 -8.84 -5.16
C VAL A 297 8.25 -8.40 -4.15
N PRO A 298 9.33 -7.70 -4.53
CA PRO A 298 10.32 -7.22 -3.58
C PRO A 298 9.78 -6.29 -2.50
N LEU A 299 8.65 -5.60 -2.73
CA LEU A 299 8.02 -4.74 -1.72
C LEU A 299 7.51 -5.52 -0.50
N PHE A 300 7.16 -6.80 -0.66
CA PHE A 300 6.77 -7.64 0.49
C PHE A 300 7.94 -7.92 1.43
N MET A 301 9.16 -7.89 0.91
CA MET A 301 10.36 -8.02 1.74
C MET A 301 10.69 -6.73 2.49
N LEU A 302 10.10 -5.60 2.09
CA LEU A 302 10.32 -4.31 2.73
C LEU A 302 9.80 -4.29 4.18
N VAL A 303 8.72 -5.02 4.46
CA VAL A 303 8.13 -5.16 5.80
C VAL A 303 9.14 -5.67 6.84
N PRO A 304 9.72 -6.86 6.68
CA PRO A 304 10.76 -7.35 7.58
C PRO A 304 11.98 -6.44 7.60
N LEU A 305 12.32 -5.87 6.45
CA LEU A 305 13.48 -4.99 6.32
C LEU A 305 13.32 -3.69 7.13
N GLN A 306 12.13 -3.10 7.14
CA GLN A 306 11.85 -1.91 7.97
C GLN A 306 11.99 -2.21 9.46
N GLY A 307 11.50 -3.36 9.94
CA GLY A 307 11.66 -3.79 11.33
C GLY A 307 13.13 -3.96 11.75
N LEU A 308 14.02 -4.29 10.81
CA LEU A 308 15.46 -4.42 11.06
C LEU A 308 16.22 -3.08 10.92
N ILE A 309 15.79 -2.19 10.02
CA ILE A 309 16.50 -0.97 9.66
C ILE A 309 16.09 0.22 10.55
N VAL A 310 14.79 0.39 10.85
CA VAL A 310 14.29 1.58 11.55
C VAL A 310 14.81 1.70 12.99
N PRO A 311 14.81 0.64 13.84
CA PRO A 311 15.32 0.77 15.22
C PRO A 311 16.79 1.23 15.32
N PRO A 312 17.73 0.67 14.53
CA PRO A 312 19.10 1.19 14.50
C PRO A 312 19.19 2.65 14.06
N LEU A 313 18.38 3.09 13.08
CA LEU A 313 18.35 4.49 12.62
C LEU A 313 17.94 5.43 13.75
N VAL A 314 16.87 5.10 14.48
CA VAL A 314 16.42 5.87 15.65
C VAL A 314 17.49 5.91 16.72
N ALA A 315 18.22 4.80 16.96
CA ALA A 315 19.31 4.75 17.92
C ALA A 315 20.48 5.69 17.55
N TYR A 316 20.86 5.79 16.26
CA TYR A 316 21.86 6.76 15.80
C TYR A 316 21.41 8.22 16.03
N VAL A 317 20.13 8.51 15.72
CA VAL A 317 19.55 9.84 15.94
C VAL A 317 19.60 10.22 17.42
N ARG A 318 19.18 9.30 18.32
CA ARG A 318 19.20 9.53 19.77
C ARG A 318 20.60 9.77 20.34
N ARG A 319 21.64 9.15 19.76
CA ARG A 319 23.04 9.34 20.17
C ARG A 319 23.71 10.56 19.51
N GLY A 320 22.99 11.27 18.63
CA GLY A 320 23.56 12.40 17.88
C GLY A 320 24.61 12.00 16.82
N GLU A 321 24.69 10.69 16.48
CA GLU A 321 25.68 10.13 15.54
C GLU A 321 25.24 10.31 14.08
N THR A 322 24.95 11.55 13.67
CA THR A 322 24.38 11.85 12.34
C THR A 322 25.31 11.45 11.19
N GLY A 323 26.62 11.54 11.39
CA GLY A 323 27.60 11.11 10.37
C GLY A 323 27.55 9.60 10.11
N ALA A 324 27.40 8.78 11.17
CA ALA A 324 27.25 7.35 11.06
C ALA A 324 25.91 6.97 10.39
N LEU A 325 24.83 7.68 10.72
CA LEU A 325 23.53 7.54 10.08
C LEU A 325 23.62 7.75 8.56
N ILE A 326 24.19 8.89 8.12
CA ILE A 326 24.32 9.23 6.71
C ILE A 326 25.15 8.19 5.95
N ARG A 327 26.29 7.77 6.53
CA ARG A 327 27.15 6.75 5.91
C ARG A 327 26.42 5.44 5.73
N ARG A 328 25.68 4.97 6.74
CA ARG A 328 24.89 3.72 6.65
C ARG A 328 23.75 3.84 5.65
N MET A 329 23.06 4.97 5.60
CA MET A 329 22.03 5.24 4.61
C MET A 329 22.60 5.25 3.19
N SER A 330 23.79 5.80 2.98
CA SER A 330 24.45 5.80 1.68
C SER A 330 24.90 4.39 1.24
N LEU A 331 25.41 3.57 2.18
CA LEU A 331 25.75 2.16 1.90
C LEU A 331 24.50 1.34 1.56
N LEU A 332 23.43 1.52 2.32
CA LEU A 332 22.14 0.87 2.05
C LEU A 332 21.58 1.29 0.70
N ALA A 333 21.69 2.58 0.37
CA ALA A 333 21.28 3.09 -0.94
C ALA A 333 22.06 2.45 -2.09
N ALA A 334 23.38 2.30 -1.96
CA ALA A 334 24.22 1.64 -2.94
C ALA A 334 23.86 0.16 -3.09
N LEU A 335 23.58 -0.53 -1.97
CA LEU A 335 23.14 -1.94 -1.97
C LEU A 335 21.79 -2.09 -2.69
N ILE A 336 20.79 -1.27 -2.35
CA ILE A 336 19.46 -1.30 -2.99
C ILE A 336 19.59 -1.04 -4.48
N ALA A 337 20.40 -0.05 -4.90
CA ALA A 337 20.62 0.25 -6.30
C ALA A 337 21.30 -0.93 -7.03
N GLY A 338 22.36 -1.50 -6.46
CA GLY A 338 23.07 -2.64 -7.03
C GLY A 338 22.19 -3.88 -7.19
N VAL A 339 21.47 -4.25 -6.12
CA VAL A 339 20.49 -5.35 -6.17
C VAL A 339 19.38 -5.06 -7.17
N GLY A 340 18.91 -3.81 -7.23
CA GLY A 340 17.87 -3.38 -8.16
C GLY A 340 18.30 -3.54 -9.63
N VAL A 341 19.54 -3.19 -9.97
CA VAL A 341 20.06 -3.38 -11.33
C VAL A 341 20.09 -4.87 -11.69
N VAL A 342 20.66 -5.71 -10.82
CA VAL A 342 20.71 -7.18 -11.06
C VAL A 342 19.30 -7.75 -11.17
N ALA A 343 18.40 -7.40 -10.25
CA ALA A 343 17.02 -7.86 -10.29
C ALA A 343 16.27 -7.38 -11.53
N GLY A 344 16.52 -6.15 -11.99
CA GLY A 344 15.95 -5.61 -13.23
C GLY A 344 16.38 -6.40 -14.47
N VAL A 345 17.66 -6.76 -14.55
CA VAL A 345 18.18 -7.62 -15.65
C VAL A 345 17.54 -9.00 -15.60
N VAL A 346 17.52 -9.64 -14.43
CA VAL A 346 16.90 -10.97 -14.25
C VAL A 346 15.41 -10.91 -14.60
N ALA A 347 14.73 -9.87 -14.19
CA ALA A 347 13.30 -9.68 -14.49
C ALA A 347 13.05 -9.43 -15.99
N ALA A 348 13.92 -8.71 -16.68
CA ALA A 348 13.81 -8.56 -18.13
C ALA A 348 13.96 -9.91 -18.85
N LEU A 349 14.83 -10.80 -18.37
CA LEU A 349 15.08 -12.11 -19.00
C LEU A 349 14.01 -13.15 -18.68
N ALA A 350 13.57 -13.24 -17.42
CA ALA A 350 12.68 -14.31 -16.96
C ALA A 350 11.25 -13.82 -16.65
N GLY A 351 11.08 -12.51 -16.45
CA GLY A 351 9.81 -11.93 -16.00
C GLY A 351 8.64 -12.17 -16.93
N PRO A 352 8.75 -11.99 -18.27
CA PRO A 352 7.65 -12.26 -19.18
C PRO A 352 7.11 -13.69 -19.04
N TRP A 353 7.99 -14.68 -18.97
CA TRP A 353 7.59 -16.07 -18.76
C TRP A 353 6.87 -16.29 -17.41
N VAL A 354 7.36 -15.70 -16.31
CA VAL A 354 6.72 -15.82 -15.00
C VAL A 354 5.34 -15.16 -15.00
N ILE A 355 5.21 -13.99 -15.65
CA ILE A 355 3.94 -13.26 -15.73
C ILE A 355 2.92 -14.09 -16.51
N GLU A 356 3.28 -14.63 -17.65
CA GLU A 356 2.40 -15.46 -18.48
C GLU A 356 2.04 -16.78 -17.79
N LEU A 357 2.98 -17.36 -17.02
CA LEU A 357 2.70 -18.54 -16.20
C LEU A 357 1.60 -18.28 -15.17
N VAL A 358 1.56 -17.10 -14.56
CA VAL A 358 0.56 -16.74 -13.54
C VAL A 358 -0.74 -16.24 -14.16
N PHE A 359 -0.65 -15.30 -15.09
CA PHE A 359 -1.79 -14.54 -15.60
C PHE A 359 -2.35 -15.05 -16.94
N GLY A 360 -1.62 -15.87 -17.66
CA GLY A 360 -1.96 -16.36 -19.01
C GLY A 360 -1.11 -15.73 -20.10
N ALA A 361 -1.13 -16.36 -21.29
CA ALA A 361 -0.38 -15.89 -22.43
C ALA A 361 -0.78 -14.48 -22.87
N GLY A 362 0.18 -13.67 -23.32
CA GLY A 362 -0.06 -12.30 -23.78
C GLY A 362 -0.32 -11.28 -22.67
N ARG A 363 -0.20 -11.67 -21.41
CA ARG A 363 -0.42 -10.77 -20.24
C ARG A 363 0.85 -10.06 -19.75
N SER A 364 1.97 -10.21 -20.43
CA SER A 364 3.22 -9.55 -20.09
C SER A 364 3.46 -8.32 -20.95
N LEU A 365 4.02 -7.28 -20.35
CA LEU A 365 4.66 -6.21 -21.10
C LEU A 365 5.97 -6.72 -21.75
N PRO A 366 6.53 -5.98 -22.73
CA PRO A 366 7.85 -6.27 -23.27
C PRO A 366 8.92 -6.42 -22.19
N ALA A 367 9.91 -7.29 -22.41
CA ALA A 367 10.95 -7.62 -21.46
C ALA A 367 11.68 -6.41 -20.85
N VAL A 368 11.92 -5.39 -21.67
CA VAL A 368 12.55 -4.13 -21.23
C VAL A 368 11.68 -3.40 -20.19
N ASP A 369 10.37 -3.35 -20.40
CA ASP A 369 9.43 -2.69 -19.48
C ASP A 369 9.34 -3.44 -18.13
N VAL A 370 9.39 -4.78 -18.17
CA VAL A 370 9.47 -5.60 -16.96
C VAL A 370 10.72 -5.23 -16.15
N GLY A 371 11.88 -5.11 -16.83
CA GLY A 371 13.13 -4.70 -16.21
C GLY A 371 13.07 -3.29 -15.62
N ILE A 372 12.51 -2.33 -16.37
CA ILE A 372 12.32 -0.93 -15.93
C ILE A 372 11.42 -0.88 -14.69
N LEU A 373 10.31 -1.62 -14.68
CA LEU A 373 9.40 -1.66 -13.54
C LEU A 373 10.07 -2.23 -12.29
N VAL A 374 10.84 -3.32 -12.41
CA VAL A 374 11.56 -3.90 -11.27
C VAL A 374 12.63 -2.95 -10.75
N LEU A 375 13.40 -2.31 -11.63
CA LEU A 375 14.36 -1.27 -11.24
C LEU A 375 13.66 -0.11 -10.52
N GLY A 376 12.50 0.34 -11.05
CA GLY A 376 11.65 1.35 -10.43
C GLY A 376 11.14 0.92 -9.05
N VAL A 377 10.81 -0.35 -8.85
CA VAL A 377 10.40 -0.90 -7.54
C VAL A 377 11.54 -0.80 -6.54
N PHE A 378 12.79 -1.10 -6.90
CA PHE A 378 13.92 -0.92 -6.00
C PHE A 378 14.19 0.56 -5.69
N ALA A 379 14.02 1.48 -6.66
CA ALA A 379 14.06 2.90 -6.39
C ALA A 379 12.94 3.32 -5.41
N HIS A 380 11.75 2.74 -5.54
CA HIS A 380 10.63 2.93 -4.61
C HIS A 380 10.94 2.41 -3.20
N VAL A 381 11.58 1.24 -3.06
CA VAL A 381 12.10 0.74 -1.77
C VAL A 381 13.05 1.76 -1.14
N GLY A 382 13.95 2.33 -1.93
CA GLY A 382 14.86 3.38 -1.49
C GLY A 382 14.13 4.64 -1.02
N LEU A 383 13.10 5.08 -1.74
CA LEU A 383 12.24 6.20 -1.35
C LEU A 383 11.53 5.94 -0.01
N VAL A 384 10.93 4.76 0.17
CA VAL A 384 10.27 4.38 1.42
C VAL A 384 11.25 4.41 2.58
N ILE A 385 12.42 3.78 2.46
CA ILE A 385 13.43 3.76 3.54
C ILE A 385 13.96 5.17 3.82
N GLY A 386 14.21 5.98 2.79
CA GLY A 386 14.65 7.37 2.93
C GLY A 386 13.62 8.24 3.67
N THR A 387 12.35 8.09 3.37
CA THR A 387 11.28 8.82 4.05
C THR A 387 11.09 8.36 5.50
N GLN A 388 11.29 7.06 5.81
CA GLN A 388 11.32 6.57 7.20
C GLN A 388 12.47 7.17 8.00
N ALA A 389 13.66 7.32 7.39
CA ALA A 389 14.79 7.97 8.04
C ALA A 389 14.52 9.47 8.32
N LEU A 390 13.82 10.18 7.42
CA LEU A 390 13.36 11.55 7.66
C LEU A 390 12.38 11.63 8.83
N ILE A 391 11.43 10.70 8.91
CA ILE A 391 10.47 10.62 10.02
C ILE A 391 11.20 10.35 11.34
N ALA A 392 12.17 9.43 11.37
CA ALA A 392 12.98 9.14 12.54
C ALA A 392 13.78 10.35 13.04
N THR A 393 14.02 11.35 12.18
CA THR A 393 14.67 12.63 12.52
C THR A 393 13.68 13.79 12.71
N ASP A 394 12.39 13.52 12.95
CA ASP A 394 11.29 14.50 13.11
C ASP A 394 11.08 15.43 11.90
N ARG A 395 11.48 14.98 10.70
CA ARG A 395 11.36 15.74 9.44
C ARG A 395 10.13 15.32 8.61
N HIS A 396 8.96 15.29 9.25
CA HIS A 396 7.70 14.84 8.61
C HIS A 396 7.34 15.62 7.34
N ARG A 397 7.56 16.95 7.33
CA ARG A 397 7.31 17.78 6.13
C ARG A 397 8.20 17.41 4.96
N ASP A 398 9.48 17.12 5.23
CA ASP A 398 10.41 16.71 4.17
C ASP A 398 10.07 15.32 3.63
N SER A 399 9.59 14.42 4.48
CA SER A 399 9.07 13.12 4.06
C SER A 399 7.86 13.28 3.12
N SER A 400 6.85 14.07 3.50
CA SER A 400 5.69 14.33 2.65
C SER A 400 6.07 15.02 1.33
N LEU A 401 7.01 15.97 1.37
CA LEU A 401 7.50 16.65 0.18
C LEU A 401 8.19 15.69 -0.80
N ALA A 402 8.96 14.71 -0.29
CA ALA A 402 9.60 13.70 -1.13
C ALA A 402 8.56 12.87 -1.92
N TRP A 403 7.40 12.53 -1.31
CA TRP A 403 6.31 11.85 -2.00
C TRP A 403 5.63 12.70 -3.07
N VAL A 404 5.37 13.97 -2.78
CA VAL A 404 4.80 14.90 -3.76
C VAL A 404 5.74 15.10 -4.95
N ILE A 405 7.03 15.32 -4.67
CA ILE A 405 8.05 15.46 -5.73
C ILE A 405 8.16 14.17 -6.55
N ALA A 406 8.11 13.00 -5.92
CA ALA A 406 8.11 11.72 -6.63
C ALA A 406 6.93 11.60 -7.60
N LEU A 407 5.72 11.93 -7.15
CA LEU A 407 4.51 11.85 -7.98
C LEU A 407 4.56 12.85 -9.15
N VAL A 408 4.98 14.10 -8.89
CA VAL A 408 5.12 15.13 -9.93
C VAL A 408 6.19 14.72 -10.95
N ALA A 409 7.35 14.23 -10.48
CA ALA A 409 8.42 13.77 -11.36
C ALA A 409 7.99 12.57 -12.21
N ALA A 410 7.17 11.64 -11.64
CA ALA A 410 6.60 10.53 -12.39
C ALA A 410 5.68 11.04 -13.52
N ALA A 411 4.78 11.98 -13.22
CA ALA A 411 3.86 12.53 -14.20
C ALA A 411 4.62 13.29 -15.32
N VAL A 412 5.61 14.10 -14.95
CA VAL A 412 6.45 14.84 -15.93
C VAL A 412 7.25 13.88 -16.81
N ALA A 413 7.88 12.85 -16.21
CA ALA A 413 8.66 11.88 -16.97
C ALA A 413 7.75 11.06 -17.92
N THR A 414 6.57 10.63 -17.46
CA THR A 414 5.58 9.95 -18.32
C THR A 414 5.18 10.84 -19.49
N ALA A 415 4.80 12.10 -19.24
CA ALA A 415 4.41 13.04 -20.29
C ALA A 415 5.53 13.32 -21.31
N ALA A 416 6.79 13.36 -20.86
CA ALA A 416 7.93 13.63 -21.71
C ALA A 416 8.26 12.50 -22.71
N VAL A 417 7.98 11.23 -22.33
CA VAL A 417 8.40 10.08 -23.15
C VAL A 417 7.23 9.28 -23.76
N GLN A 418 5.96 9.63 -23.44
CA GLN A 418 4.81 8.86 -23.91
C GLN A 418 4.64 8.85 -25.44
N ALA A 419 4.99 9.94 -26.14
CA ALA A 419 4.82 10.03 -27.58
C ALA A 419 5.73 9.04 -28.34
N PRO A 420 7.05 8.91 -28.02
CA PRO A 420 7.91 7.95 -28.69
C PRO A 420 7.78 6.52 -28.17
N LEU A 421 7.38 6.30 -26.90
CA LEU A 421 7.43 4.97 -26.25
C LEU A 421 6.07 4.32 -26.05
N GLY A 422 4.98 5.03 -26.21
CA GLY A 422 3.63 4.58 -25.84
C GLY A 422 3.36 4.66 -24.33
N TRP A 423 2.09 4.53 -23.97
CA TRP A 423 1.64 4.80 -22.59
C TRP A 423 2.18 3.81 -21.56
N ALA A 424 2.20 2.50 -21.87
CA ALA A 424 2.64 1.49 -20.91
C ALA A 424 4.11 1.66 -20.51
N THR A 425 5.01 1.78 -21.52
CA THR A 425 6.44 2.02 -21.29
C THR A 425 6.69 3.37 -20.63
N ALA A 426 5.95 4.42 -21.04
CA ALA A 426 6.09 5.74 -20.45
C ALA A 426 5.69 5.77 -18.97
N ILE A 427 4.63 5.07 -18.59
CA ILE A 427 4.20 4.96 -17.17
C ILE A 427 5.20 4.11 -16.36
N ALA A 428 5.73 3.04 -16.95
CA ALA A 428 6.78 2.25 -16.30
C ALA A 428 8.05 3.10 -16.04
N ALA A 429 8.51 3.84 -17.04
CA ALA A 429 9.63 4.76 -16.91
C ALA A 429 9.34 5.91 -15.94
N GLY A 430 8.13 6.48 -16.00
CA GLY A 430 7.67 7.53 -15.09
C GLY A 430 7.63 7.08 -13.63
N PHE A 431 7.11 5.89 -13.34
CA PHE A 431 7.15 5.29 -12.02
C PHE A 431 8.59 5.15 -11.49
N GLY A 432 9.50 4.64 -12.32
CA GLY A 432 10.91 4.50 -11.98
C GLY A 432 11.59 5.85 -11.73
N ALA A 433 11.42 6.80 -12.64
CA ALA A 433 11.97 8.16 -12.53
C ALA A 433 11.44 8.90 -11.31
N GLY A 434 10.12 8.85 -11.09
CA GLY A 434 9.49 9.48 -9.93
C GLY A 434 9.98 8.90 -8.61
N SER A 435 10.05 7.57 -8.51
CA SER A 435 10.57 6.87 -7.33
C SER A 435 12.04 7.23 -7.06
N LEU A 436 12.87 7.30 -8.10
CA LEU A 436 14.28 7.69 -8.00
C LEU A 436 14.46 9.14 -7.56
N VAL A 437 13.73 10.07 -8.17
CA VAL A 437 13.79 11.52 -7.82
C VAL A 437 13.34 11.74 -6.39
N GLY A 438 12.25 11.08 -5.96
CA GLY A 438 11.79 11.11 -4.58
C GLY A 438 12.82 10.55 -3.60
N TRP A 439 13.46 9.43 -3.95
CA TRP A 439 14.52 8.82 -3.15
C TRP A 439 15.73 9.74 -3.00
N ILE A 440 16.22 10.29 -4.11
CA ILE A 440 17.31 11.27 -4.10
C ILE A 440 16.93 12.48 -3.23
N THR A 441 15.70 12.99 -3.36
CA THR A 441 15.20 14.10 -2.53
C THR A 441 15.26 13.74 -1.05
N ALA A 442 14.79 12.55 -0.65
CA ALA A 442 14.84 12.11 0.74
C ALA A 442 16.29 12.03 1.28
N LEU A 443 17.22 11.48 0.48
CA LEU A 443 18.63 11.40 0.87
C LEU A 443 19.29 12.78 0.99
N LEU A 444 19.01 13.72 0.08
CA LEU A 444 19.54 15.08 0.13
C LEU A 444 19.02 15.84 1.35
N ARG A 445 17.72 15.70 1.67
CA ARG A 445 17.13 16.28 2.89
C ARG A 445 17.73 15.70 4.16
N LEU A 446 17.98 14.40 4.20
CA LEU A 446 18.63 13.75 5.34
C LEU A 446 20.09 14.26 5.54
N ARG A 447 20.87 14.40 4.45
CA ARG A 447 22.23 14.96 4.50
C ARG A 447 22.24 16.40 5.02
N ALA A 448 21.27 17.23 4.63
CA ALA A 448 21.15 18.61 5.10
C ALA A 448 20.94 18.70 6.62
N VAL A 449 20.28 17.71 7.25
CA VAL A 449 20.16 17.62 8.72
C VAL A 449 21.55 17.45 9.36
N GLY A 450 22.35 16.51 8.84
CA GLY A 450 23.68 16.23 9.39
C GLY A 450 24.64 17.42 9.31
N THR A 451 24.64 18.12 8.18
CA THR A 451 25.50 19.30 8.02
C THR A 451 25.11 20.45 8.95
N ARG A 452 23.80 20.64 9.21
CA ARG A 452 23.32 21.66 10.14
C ARG A 452 23.71 21.35 11.58
N GLN A 453 23.54 20.10 12.02
CA GLN A 453 23.93 19.67 13.37
C GLN A 453 25.46 19.78 13.58
N ALA A 454 26.26 19.38 12.59
CA ALA A 454 27.71 19.52 12.65
C ALA A 454 28.14 20.98 12.74
N ARG A 455 27.47 21.91 12.05
CA ARG A 455 27.76 23.37 12.17
C ARG A 455 27.40 23.91 13.55
N LEU A 456 26.28 23.50 14.12
CA LEU A 456 25.85 23.93 15.45
C LEU A 456 26.83 23.41 16.55
N ALA A 457 27.25 22.15 16.45
CA ALA A 457 28.22 21.56 17.35
C ALA A 457 29.58 22.34 17.34
N ARG A 458 30.08 22.68 16.13
CA ARG A 458 31.31 23.50 15.97
C ARG A 458 31.14 24.91 16.52
N ALA A 459 29.96 25.53 16.37
CA ALA A 459 29.70 26.88 16.90
C ALA A 459 29.64 26.89 18.45
N HIS A 460 29.23 25.78 19.08
CA HIS A 460 29.27 25.64 20.55
C HIS A 460 30.70 25.47 21.04
N THR A 461 31.50 24.59 20.41
CA THR A 461 32.93 24.41 20.82
C THR A 461 33.75 25.68 20.65
N ASN A 462 33.51 26.48 19.61
CA ASN A 462 34.22 27.77 19.43
C ASN A 462 33.79 28.88 20.43
N LYS A 463 32.67 28.71 21.15
CA LYS A 463 32.25 29.66 22.19
C LYS A 463 32.76 29.29 23.56
N GLU A 464 33.24 28.05 23.76
CA GLU A 464 33.78 27.55 25.02
C GLU A 464 35.30 27.63 25.09
N THR A 465 36.01 28.02 24.03
CA THR A 465 37.44 28.36 24.02
C THR A 465 37.58 29.88 24.20
N PRO A 466 38.05 30.34 25.37
CA PRO A 466 38.26 31.77 25.67
C PRO A 466 39.36 32.38 24.80
#